data_efa04c333b9bc5ce51be2a6dab5f90fa
#
_entry.id   efa04c333b9bc5ce51be2a6dab5f90fa
#
_cell.length_a   1.000
_cell.length_b   1.000
_cell.length_c   1.000
_cell.angle_alpha   90.00
_cell.angle_beta   90.00
_cell.angle_gamma   90.00
#
_symmetry.space_group_name_H-M   'P 1'
#
loop_
_entity.id
_entity.type
_entity.pdbx_description
1 polymer ?
#
loop_
_entity_poly.entity_id
_entity_poly.type
_entity_poly.pdbx_seq_one_letter_code
_entity_poly.pdbx_strand_id
1 'polypeptide(L)'
;TIRLARKQMGHVAKARFSSYVTHSARMEQLLDDAKQYALYDVPVLISGPSGVEKPRLAECIHNGSIYQQNPFVNIDLNVIPLRTQAEQIFGTESSGGVRGLISLAQKGTVYFNGVHLLTDESQHQLLNLLLHANYQRVGSLSSVPANVRVICGSYKNLMDLAENGSFLHPLAVELGYNELKIPAVQERPEDIPALLQKYMDRAAAKYRKRPTFTQDAME
;
A
#
# COMPACT_ATOMS: atom_id res chain seq x y z
N THR A 1 -16.94 17.42 -10.79
CA THR A 1 -15.50 17.65 -10.98
C THR A 1 -14.75 16.34 -10.85
N ILE A 2 -13.60 16.19 -11.50
CA ILE A 2 -12.77 14.96 -11.57
C ILE A 2 -12.47 14.36 -10.17
N ARG A 3 -12.20 15.20 -9.16
CA ARG A 3 -11.95 14.76 -7.78
C ARG A 3 -13.19 14.10 -7.14
N LEU A 4 -14.39 14.56 -7.47
CA LEU A 4 -15.64 13.99 -6.95
C LEU A 4 -15.89 12.59 -7.55
N ALA A 5 -15.67 12.43 -8.86
CA ALA A 5 -15.77 11.13 -9.53
C ALA A 5 -14.73 10.12 -8.99
N ARG A 6 -13.49 10.55 -8.76
CA ARG A 6 -12.43 9.71 -8.12
C ARG A 6 -12.81 9.30 -6.71
N LYS A 7 -13.42 10.21 -5.92
CA LYS A 7 -13.90 9.91 -4.57
C LYS A 7 -15.01 8.86 -4.58
N GLN A 8 -15.91 8.92 -5.56
CA GLN A 8 -16.97 7.94 -5.73
C GLN A 8 -16.44 6.56 -6.15
N MET A 9 -15.33 6.52 -6.90
CA MET A 9 -14.65 5.27 -7.30
C MET A 9 -13.65 4.75 -6.25
N GLY A 10 -13.51 5.39 -5.09
CA GLY A 10 -12.58 4.96 -4.03
C GLY A 10 -11.09 5.26 -4.28
N HIS A 11 -10.75 6.01 -5.34
CA HIS A 11 -9.38 6.29 -5.76
C HIS A 11 -8.81 7.58 -5.14
N VAL A 12 -9.12 7.84 -3.88
CA VAL A 12 -8.62 9.02 -3.14
C VAL A 12 -8.00 8.60 -1.82
N ALA A 13 -6.73 8.96 -1.62
CA ALA A 13 -6.06 8.83 -0.34
C ALA A 13 -6.65 9.82 0.68
N LYS A 14 -6.93 9.34 1.89
CA LYS A 14 -7.59 10.13 2.94
C LYS A 14 -6.65 10.49 4.09
N ALA A 15 -5.69 9.62 4.40
CA ALA A 15 -4.78 9.79 5.52
C ALA A 15 -3.69 10.84 5.24
N ARG A 16 -3.27 11.52 6.28
CA ARG A 16 -2.14 12.47 6.26
C ARG A 16 -1.19 12.13 7.40
N PHE A 17 0.09 12.48 7.30
CA PHE A 17 1.08 12.30 8.35
C PHE A 17 0.63 12.94 9.69
N SER A 18 0.00 14.11 9.64
CA SER A 18 -0.58 14.78 10.82
C SER A 18 -1.68 13.99 11.54
N SER A 19 -2.20 12.94 10.93
CA SER A 19 -3.21 12.06 11.54
C SER A 19 -2.62 10.87 12.29
N TYR A 20 -1.29 10.71 12.26
CA TYR A 20 -0.61 9.75 13.13
C TYR A 20 -0.46 10.32 14.53
N VAL A 21 -0.72 9.48 15.52
CA VAL A 21 -0.46 9.76 16.92
C VAL A 21 0.51 8.68 17.37
N THR A 22 1.70 9.08 17.80
CA THR A 22 2.73 8.18 18.31
C THR A 22 3.54 8.90 19.40
N HIS A 23 4.06 8.14 20.33
CA HIS A 23 5.03 8.53 21.36
C HIS A 23 6.29 7.67 21.25
N SER A 24 6.33 6.77 20.26
CA SER A 24 7.47 5.90 20.00
C SER A 24 8.49 6.59 19.12
N ALA A 25 9.70 6.78 19.60
CA ALA A 25 10.81 7.37 18.85
C ALA A 25 11.10 6.60 17.56
N ARG A 26 10.95 5.25 17.61
CA ARG A 26 11.11 4.40 16.42
C ARG A 26 10.05 4.67 15.37
N MET A 27 8.80 4.91 15.79
CA MET A 27 7.73 5.23 14.86
C MET A 27 7.84 6.67 14.34
N GLU A 28 8.30 7.62 15.17
CA GLU A 28 8.58 8.99 14.73
C GLU A 28 9.65 9.02 13.64
N GLN A 29 10.76 8.31 13.83
CA GLN A 29 11.81 8.17 12.81
C GLN A 29 11.27 7.57 11.51
N LEU A 30 10.47 6.50 11.60
CA LEU A 30 9.84 5.88 10.42
C LEU A 30 8.93 6.86 9.69
N LEU A 31 8.16 7.69 10.40
CA LEU A 31 7.31 8.71 9.78
C LEU A 31 8.14 9.81 9.11
N ASP A 32 9.30 10.15 9.66
CA ASP A 32 10.20 11.13 9.04
C ASP A 32 10.84 10.55 7.78
N ASP A 33 11.29 9.30 7.79
CA ASP A 33 11.77 8.60 6.61
C ASP A 33 10.66 8.51 5.53
N ALA A 34 9.44 8.21 5.93
CA ALA A 34 8.29 8.17 5.03
C ALA A 34 7.99 9.54 4.40
N LYS A 35 8.16 10.65 5.15
CA LYS A 35 8.04 12.01 4.61
C LYS A 35 9.14 12.29 3.59
N GLN A 36 10.38 11.84 3.84
CA GLN A 36 11.47 11.96 2.86
C GLN A 36 11.16 11.17 1.60
N TYR A 37 10.77 9.90 1.71
CA TYR A 37 10.37 9.12 0.52
C TYR A 37 9.16 9.70 -0.22
N ALA A 38 8.28 10.46 0.46
CA ALA A 38 7.18 11.13 -0.22
C ALA A 38 7.64 12.19 -1.24
N LEU A 39 8.81 12.80 -1.04
CA LEU A 39 9.36 13.84 -1.92
C LEU A 39 9.96 13.30 -3.23
N TYR A 40 10.27 12.00 -3.27
CA TYR A 40 10.92 11.38 -4.42
C TYR A 40 9.99 10.38 -5.12
N ASP A 41 10.16 10.22 -6.43
CA ASP A 41 9.43 9.23 -7.23
C ASP A 41 10.19 7.88 -7.22
N VAL A 42 10.23 7.26 -6.05
CA VAL A 42 10.87 5.97 -5.84
C VAL A 42 9.85 4.93 -5.38
N PRO A 43 10.04 3.65 -5.74
CA PRO A 43 9.25 2.56 -5.16
C PRO A 43 9.46 2.51 -3.65
N VAL A 44 8.40 2.22 -2.89
CA VAL A 44 8.48 2.10 -1.42
C VAL A 44 7.84 0.78 -0.99
N LEU A 45 8.56 0.00 -0.20
CA LEU A 45 8.02 -1.17 0.49
C LEU A 45 7.64 -0.79 1.93
N ILE A 46 6.40 -1.04 2.30
CA ILE A 46 5.93 -0.91 3.69
C ILE A 46 5.77 -2.31 4.25
N SER A 47 6.69 -2.72 5.11
CA SER A 47 6.63 -4.01 5.78
C SER A 47 6.17 -3.90 7.24
N GLY A 48 5.78 -5.02 7.82
CA GLY A 48 5.36 -5.10 9.21
C GLY A 48 4.19 -6.06 9.42
N PRO A 49 3.86 -6.41 10.67
CA PRO A 49 2.81 -7.36 10.99
C PRO A 49 1.44 -7.00 10.40
N SER A 50 0.51 -7.94 10.40
CA SER A 50 -0.88 -7.64 10.06
C SER A 50 -1.47 -6.64 11.06
N GLY A 51 -2.33 -5.73 10.61
CA GLY A 51 -3.02 -4.77 11.47
C GLY A 51 -2.28 -3.45 11.75
N VAL A 52 -1.00 -3.29 11.39
CA VAL A 52 -0.23 -2.05 11.65
C VAL A 52 -0.57 -0.88 10.70
N GLU A 53 -1.71 -0.90 10.05
CA GLU A 53 -2.23 0.18 9.18
C GLU A 53 -1.29 0.54 8.00
N LYS A 54 -0.61 -0.44 7.35
CA LYS A 54 0.24 -0.22 6.16
C LYS A 54 -0.45 0.60 5.05
N PRO A 55 -1.72 0.32 4.68
CA PRO A 55 -2.43 1.14 3.68
C PRO A 55 -2.53 2.61 4.07
N ARG A 56 -2.67 2.91 5.37
CA ARG A 56 -2.73 4.28 5.87
C ARG A 56 -1.41 5.02 5.65
N LEU A 57 -0.27 4.36 5.87
CA LEU A 57 1.03 4.95 5.60
C LEU A 57 1.24 5.21 4.10
N ALA A 58 0.81 4.29 3.24
CA ALA A 58 0.82 4.48 1.79
C ALA A 58 0.00 5.70 1.36
N GLU A 59 -1.19 5.90 1.94
CA GLU A 59 -1.99 7.11 1.70
C GLU A 59 -1.28 8.39 2.16
N CYS A 60 -0.58 8.35 3.31
CA CYS A 60 0.19 9.49 3.81
C CYS A 60 1.34 9.86 2.86
N ILE A 61 2.08 8.87 2.37
CA ILE A 61 3.16 9.06 1.40
C ILE A 61 2.61 9.67 0.11
N HIS A 62 1.48 9.17 -0.42
CA HIS A 62 0.84 9.75 -1.59
C HIS A 62 0.42 11.21 -1.35
N ASN A 63 -0.26 11.49 -0.22
CA ASN A 63 -0.73 12.84 0.11
C ASN A 63 0.40 13.82 0.47
N GLY A 64 1.58 13.33 0.83
CA GLY A 64 2.79 14.11 1.04
C GLY A 64 3.62 14.35 -0.22
N SER A 65 3.21 13.81 -1.37
CA SER A 65 3.96 13.82 -2.62
C SER A 65 3.40 14.81 -3.65
N ILE A 66 4.13 14.98 -4.76
CA ILE A 66 3.64 15.74 -5.92
C ILE A 66 2.39 15.12 -6.55
N TYR A 67 2.10 13.84 -6.26
CA TYR A 67 0.94 13.11 -6.76
C TYR A 67 -0.35 13.31 -5.95
N GLN A 68 -0.35 14.11 -4.89
CA GLN A 68 -1.46 14.27 -3.95
C GLN A 68 -2.83 14.63 -4.56
N GLN A 69 -2.85 15.23 -5.76
CA GLN A 69 -4.07 15.57 -6.50
C GLN A 69 -4.47 14.50 -7.53
N ASN A 70 -3.64 13.48 -7.71
CA ASN A 70 -3.79 12.44 -8.71
C ASN A 70 -4.45 11.18 -8.09
N PRO A 71 -4.81 10.15 -8.88
CA PRO A 71 -5.40 8.94 -8.36
C PRO A 71 -4.50 8.22 -7.36
N PHE A 72 -5.09 7.68 -6.28
CA PHE A 72 -4.49 6.67 -5.43
C PHE A 72 -5.29 5.38 -5.59
N VAL A 73 -4.72 4.38 -6.24
CA VAL A 73 -5.38 3.10 -6.51
C VAL A 73 -4.84 2.04 -5.55
N ASN A 74 -5.68 1.57 -4.64
CA ASN A 74 -5.36 0.46 -3.75
C ASN A 74 -5.75 -0.85 -4.42
N ILE A 75 -4.76 -1.70 -4.69
CA ILE A 75 -4.92 -3.07 -5.21
C ILE A 75 -4.78 -4.01 -4.02
N ASP A 76 -5.90 -4.50 -3.51
CA ASP A 76 -5.91 -5.44 -2.39
C ASP A 76 -5.79 -6.88 -2.90
N LEU A 77 -4.58 -7.42 -2.85
CA LEU A 77 -4.28 -8.77 -3.33
C LEU A 77 -4.89 -9.88 -2.47
N ASN A 78 -5.37 -9.55 -1.26
CA ASN A 78 -6.05 -10.52 -0.41
C ASN A 78 -7.43 -10.93 -0.96
N VAL A 79 -8.04 -10.10 -1.82
CA VAL A 79 -9.38 -10.34 -2.36
C VAL A 79 -9.39 -10.65 -3.85
N ILE A 80 -8.27 -10.49 -4.55
CA ILE A 80 -8.17 -10.79 -5.98
C ILE A 80 -7.87 -12.27 -6.16
N PRO A 81 -8.71 -13.04 -6.88
CA PRO A 81 -8.47 -14.45 -7.16
C PRO A 81 -7.19 -14.64 -7.99
N LEU A 82 -6.33 -15.60 -7.62
CA LEU A 82 -5.04 -15.84 -8.28
C LEU A 82 -5.18 -16.08 -9.79
N ARG A 83 -6.24 -16.76 -10.23
CA ARG A 83 -6.47 -17.09 -11.65
C ARG A 83 -6.71 -15.87 -12.54
N THR A 84 -7.23 -14.79 -12.00
CA THR A 84 -7.55 -13.55 -12.72
C THR A 84 -6.69 -12.38 -12.28
N GLN A 85 -5.67 -12.64 -11.48
CA GLN A 85 -4.89 -11.58 -10.83
C GLN A 85 -4.17 -10.71 -11.86
N ALA A 86 -3.44 -11.32 -12.80
CA ALA A 86 -2.74 -10.58 -13.84
C ALA A 86 -3.71 -9.78 -14.73
N GLU A 87 -4.85 -10.38 -15.12
CA GLU A 87 -5.88 -9.71 -15.93
C GLU A 87 -6.48 -8.50 -15.20
N GLN A 88 -6.80 -8.63 -13.92
CA GLN A 88 -7.37 -7.52 -13.14
C GLN A 88 -6.36 -6.39 -12.90
N ILE A 89 -5.09 -6.73 -12.67
CA ILE A 89 -4.04 -5.74 -12.41
C ILE A 89 -3.61 -5.04 -13.71
N PHE A 90 -3.25 -5.80 -14.74
CA PHE A 90 -2.62 -5.30 -15.96
C PHE A 90 -3.61 -5.15 -17.15
N GLY A 91 -4.76 -5.80 -17.07
CA GLY A 91 -5.76 -5.80 -18.15
C GLY A 91 -5.51 -6.87 -19.20
N THR A 92 -6.42 -6.98 -20.16
CA THR A 92 -6.34 -7.93 -21.28
C THR A 92 -6.36 -7.21 -22.62
N GLU A 93 -5.82 -7.86 -23.67
CA GLU A 93 -5.78 -7.31 -25.04
C GLU A 93 -7.05 -7.62 -25.84
N SER A 94 -7.89 -8.56 -25.39
CA SER A 94 -9.07 -9.02 -26.14
C SER A 94 -10.09 -7.90 -26.40
N SER A 95 -10.80 -8.01 -27.54
CA SER A 95 -11.94 -7.13 -27.86
C SER A 95 -13.02 -7.24 -26.78
N GLY A 96 -13.28 -6.15 -26.05
CA GLY A 96 -14.10 -6.17 -24.85
C GLY A 96 -13.33 -6.51 -23.56
N GLY A 97 -12.00 -6.51 -23.61
CA GLY A 97 -11.11 -6.89 -22.52
C GLY A 97 -11.20 -6.03 -21.27
N VAL A 98 -10.70 -6.58 -20.17
CA VAL A 98 -10.68 -5.93 -18.85
C VAL A 98 -9.66 -4.78 -18.87
N ARG A 99 -10.10 -3.62 -18.40
CA ARG A 99 -9.18 -2.49 -18.14
C ARG A 99 -8.44 -2.75 -16.83
N GLY A 100 -7.11 -2.91 -16.88
CA GLY A 100 -6.29 -3.17 -15.71
C GLY A 100 -6.30 -2.02 -14.70
N LEU A 101 -6.22 -2.37 -13.41
CA LEU A 101 -6.22 -1.41 -12.29
C LEU A 101 -5.05 -0.41 -12.37
N ILE A 102 -3.87 -0.84 -12.87
CA ILE A 102 -2.71 0.05 -13.10
C ILE A 102 -3.07 1.22 -14.01
N SER A 103 -3.90 0.98 -15.04
CA SER A 103 -4.30 2.04 -15.95
C SER A 103 -5.14 3.14 -15.30
N LEU A 104 -5.79 2.85 -14.16
CA LEU A 104 -6.56 3.83 -13.38
C LEU A 104 -5.65 4.72 -12.51
N ALA A 105 -4.42 4.28 -12.24
CA ALA A 105 -3.45 5.01 -11.42
C ALA A 105 -2.54 5.95 -12.24
N GLN A 106 -2.75 6.07 -13.55
CA GLN A 106 -1.91 6.92 -14.42
C GLN A 106 -1.71 8.33 -13.87
N LYS A 107 -0.46 8.77 -13.83
CA LYS A 107 0.02 10.01 -13.22
C LYS A 107 -0.24 10.10 -11.71
N GLY A 108 -0.54 9.00 -11.05
CA GLY A 108 -0.83 8.90 -9.63
C GLY A 108 -0.01 7.83 -8.93
N THR A 109 -0.60 7.19 -7.94
CA THR A 109 0.04 6.15 -7.14
C THR A 109 -0.78 4.88 -7.16
N VAL A 110 -0.12 3.74 -7.38
CA VAL A 110 -0.67 2.41 -7.13
C VAL A 110 -0.10 1.86 -5.82
N TYR A 111 -0.95 1.33 -4.97
CA TYR A 111 -0.56 0.63 -3.75
C TYR A 111 -0.96 -0.83 -3.82
N PHE A 112 0.02 -1.73 -3.80
CA PHE A 112 -0.18 -3.17 -3.75
C PHE A 112 -0.27 -3.64 -2.29
N ASN A 113 -1.47 -3.90 -1.80
CA ASN A 113 -1.67 -4.44 -0.46
C ASN A 113 -1.49 -5.97 -0.45
N GLY A 114 -0.42 -6.44 0.16
CA GLY A 114 -0.08 -7.87 0.20
C GLY A 114 0.78 -8.33 -0.99
N VAL A 115 1.80 -7.55 -1.41
CA VAL A 115 2.64 -7.82 -2.59
C VAL A 115 3.22 -9.26 -2.63
N HIS A 116 3.45 -9.87 -1.46
CA HIS A 116 3.89 -11.28 -1.33
C HIS A 116 2.84 -12.31 -1.82
N LEU A 117 1.63 -11.88 -2.19
CA LEU A 117 0.57 -12.72 -2.77
C LEU A 117 0.50 -12.64 -4.29
N LEU A 118 1.43 -11.94 -4.93
CA LEU A 118 1.50 -11.87 -6.38
C LEU A 118 1.83 -13.25 -6.97
N THR A 119 1.12 -13.61 -8.04
CA THR A 119 1.48 -14.75 -8.90
C THR A 119 2.81 -14.48 -9.61
N ASP A 120 3.52 -15.53 -10.05
CA ASP A 120 4.80 -15.38 -10.75
C ASP A 120 4.69 -14.45 -11.96
N GLU A 121 3.65 -14.59 -12.77
CA GLU A 121 3.37 -13.70 -13.90
C GLU A 121 3.25 -12.24 -13.44
N SER A 122 2.48 -11.99 -12.37
CA SER A 122 2.29 -10.65 -11.82
C SER A 122 3.56 -10.07 -11.20
N GLN A 123 4.43 -10.91 -10.60
CA GLN A 123 5.73 -10.50 -10.09
C GLN A 123 6.66 -10.03 -11.21
N HIS A 124 6.72 -10.76 -12.33
CA HIS A 124 7.52 -10.36 -13.50
C HIS A 124 7.00 -9.06 -14.12
N GLN A 125 5.69 -8.89 -14.23
CA GLN A 125 5.09 -7.66 -14.74
C GLN A 125 5.34 -6.46 -13.80
N LEU A 126 5.29 -6.67 -12.48
CA LEU A 126 5.61 -5.62 -11.51
C LEU A 126 7.10 -5.22 -11.58
N LEU A 127 8.00 -6.20 -11.69
CA LEU A 127 9.43 -5.92 -11.87
C LEU A 127 9.67 -5.10 -13.15
N ASN A 128 9.05 -5.49 -14.25
CA ASN A 128 9.15 -4.77 -15.53
C ASN A 128 8.62 -3.32 -15.41
N LEU A 129 7.52 -3.14 -14.68
CA LEU A 129 6.95 -1.82 -14.38
C LEU A 129 7.93 -0.94 -13.59
N LEU A 130 8.61 -1.51 -12.58
CA LEU A 130 9.58 -0.78 -11.75
C LEU A 130 10.82 -0.38 -12.55
N LEU A 131 11.38 -1.29 -13.36
CA LEU A 131 12.63 -1.07 -14.07
C LEU A 131 12.47 -0.23 -15.35
N HIS A 132 11.33 -0.35 -16.03
CA HIS A 132 11.14 0.18 -17.38
C HIS A 132 9.94 1.13 -17.54
N ALA A 133 9.19 1.39 -16.45
CA ALA A 133 7.96 2.18 -16.47
C ALA A 133 6.95 1.73 -17.54
N ASN A 134 6.88 0.41 -17.77
CA ASN A 134 5.93 -0.20 -18.69
C ASN A 134 5.48 -1.59 -18.21
N TYR A 135 4.37 -2.08 -18.75
CA TYR A 135 3.84 -3.42 -18.51
C TYR A 135 3.19 -3.97 -19.78
N GLN A 136 2.88 -5.25 -19.80
CA GLN A 136 2.13 -5.88 -20.88
C GLN A 136 0.73 -6.30 -20.38
N ARG A 137 -0.27 -6.15 -21.23
CA ARG A 137 -1.58 -6.71 -20.97
C ARG A 137 -1.55 -8.23 -21.19
N VAL A 138 -2.35 -8.95 -20.45
CA VAL A 138 -2.46 -10.39 -20.64
C VAL A 138 -2.93 -10.70 -22.08
N GLY A 139 -2.22 -11.58 -22.76
CA GLY A 139 -2.46 -11.92 -24.16
C GLY A 139 -1.88 -10.93 -25.18
N SER A 140 -1.15 -9.90 -24.76
CA SER A 140 -0.50 -8.93 -25.65
C SER A 140 1.02 -9.06 -25.63
N LEU A 141 1.64 -8.89 -26.79
CA LEU A 141 3.09 -8.71 -26.91
C LEU A 141 3.48 -7.23 -26.88
N SER A 142 2.51 -6.32 -26.92
CA SER A 142 2.75 -4.88 -26.95
C SER A 142 2.96 -4.34 -25.52
N SER A 143 4.02 -3.54 -25.36
CA SER A 143 4.30 -2.85 -24.10
C SER A 143 3.44 -1.60 -23.95
N VAL A 144 2.89 -1.39 -22.77
CA VAL A 144 2.06 -0.23 -22.41
C VAL A 144 2.84 0.64 -21.43
N PRO A 145 3.14 1.91 -21.76
CA PRO A 145 3.81 2.81 -20.84
C PRO A 145 2.91 3.12 -19.63
N ALA A 146 3.51 3.14 -18.45
CA ALA A 146 2.81 3.47 -17.21
C ALA A 146 3.60 4.52 -16.42
N ASN A 147 3.04 5.71 -16.35
CA ASN A 147 3.54 6.75 -15.46
C ASN A 147 2.79 6.67 -14.13
N VAL A 148 3.26 5.78 -13.25
CA VAL A 148 2.65 5.52 -11.95
C VAL A 148 3.73 5.37 -10.89
N ARG A 149 3.53 5.97 -9.73
CA ARG A 149 4.32 5.69 -8.55
C ARG A 149 3.86 4.38 -7.92
N VAL A 150 4.80 3.52 -7.53
CA VAL A 150 4.51 2.22 -6.91
C VAL A 150 4.81 2.26 -5.41
N ILE A 151 3.85 1.83 -4.61
CA ILE A 151 4.03 1.54 -3.18
C ILE A 151 3.54 0.11 -2.94
N CYS A 152 4.30 -0.67 -2.17
CA CYS A 152 3.97 -2.06 -1.86
C CYS A 152 3.81 -2.25 -0.35
N GLY A 153 2.88 -3.12 0.06
CA GLY A 153 2.71 -3.54 1.45
C GLY A 153 2.92 -5.04 1.61
N SER A 154 3.71 -5.47 2.59
CA SER A 154 3.89 -6.89 2.94
C SER A 154 3.88 -7.11 4.44
N TYR A 155 3.32 -8.24 4.89
CA TYR A 155 3.50 -8.73 6.26
C TYR A 155 4.49 -9.90 6.33
N LYS A 156 4.99 -10.36 5.18
CA LYS A 156 6.06 -11.35 5.08
C LYS A 156 7.35 -10.69 4.63
N ASN A 157 8.47 -11.23 5.05
CA ASN A 157 9.78 -10.84 4.53
C ASN A 157 9.91 -11.32 3.09
N LEU A 158 10.15 -10.42 2.14
CA LEU A 158 10.23 -10.76 0.72
C LEU A 158 11.54 -11.49 0.39
N MET A 159 12.62 -11.21 1.10
CA MET A 159 13.89 -11.91 0.89
C MET A 159 13.81 -13.38 1.33
N ASP A 160 13.19 -13.67 2.50
CA ASP A 160 12.97 -15.04 2.95
C ASP A 160 12.11 -15.83 1.95
N LEU A 161 11.11 -15.17 1.34
CA LEU A 161 10.28 -15.77 0.29
C LEU A 161 11.06 -16.01 -1.01
N ALA A 162 11.99 -15.11 -1.34
CA ALA A 162 12.84 -15.25 -2.51
C ALA A 162 13.85 -16.41 -2.34
N GLU A 163 14.42 -16.55 -1.16
CA GLU A 163 15.35 -17.65 -0.83
C GLU A 163 14.69 -19.03 -0.92
N ASN A 164 13.41 -19.13 -0.57
CA ASN A 164 12.66 -20.39 -0.69
C ASN A 164 11.97 -20.59 -2.05
N GLY A 165 12.20 -19.68 -3.02
CA GLY A 165 11.66 -19.77 -4.38
C GLY A 165 10.18 -19.38 -4.51
N SER A 166 9.56 -18.80 -3.46
CA SER A 166 8.14 -18.37 -3.48
C SER A 166 7.96 -16.93 -3.94
N PHE A 167 9.04 -16.19 -4.13
CA PHE A 167 9.02 -14.81 -4.62
C PHE A 167 10.21 -14.55 -5.53
N LEU A 168 10.05 -13.69 -6.52
CA LEU A 168 11.08 -13.36 -7.50
C LEU A 168 12.22 -12.55 -6.84
N HIS A 169 13.41 -13.12 -6.76
CA HIS A 169 14.55 -12.51 -6.06
C HIS A 169 14.89 -11.09 -6.55
N PRO A 170 14.99 -10.79 -7.87
CA PRO A 170 15.23 -9.42 -8.34
C PRO A 170 14.15 -8.43 -7.88
N LEU A 171 12.87 -8.86 -7.80
CA LEU A 171 11.79 -8.01 -7.32
C LEU A 171 11.90 -7.75 -5.81
N ALA A 172 12.30 -8.76 -5.03
CA ALA A 172 12.53 -8.60 -3.59
C ALA A 172 13.65 -7.59 -3.32
N VAL A 173 14.74 -7.66 -4.08
CA VAL A 173 15.88 -6.71 -3.99
C VAL A 173 15.42 -5.30 -4.36
N GLU A 174 14.74 -5.13 -5.51
CA GLU A 174 14.29 -3.81 -5.98
C GLU A 174 13.35 -3.11 -5.00
N LEU A 175 12.40 -3.85 -4.44
CA LEU A 175 11.49 -3.33 -3.42
C LEU A 175 12.18 -3.06 -2.08
N GLY A 176 13.22 -3.81 -1.74
CA GLY A 176 13.96 -3.71 -0.48
C GLY A 176 14.79 -2.44 -0.32
N TYR A 177 15.13 -1.74 -1.42
CA TYR A 177 15.96 -0.53 -1.33
C TYR A 177 15.34 0.60 -0.50
N ASN A 178 14.03 0.74 -0.52
CA ASN A 178 13.30 1.79 0.20
C ASN A 178 12.23 1.15 1.11
N GLU A 179 12.68 0.36 2.08
CA GLU A 179 11.77 -0.33 3.01
C GLU A 179 11.47 0.53 4.25
N LEU A 180 10.19 0.66 4.57
CA LEU A 180 9.65 1.25 5.80
C LEU A 180 9.06 0.13 6.66
N LYS A 181 9.78 -0.31 7.70
CA LYS A 181 9.35 -1.40 8.57
C LYS A 181 8.57 -0.88 9.76
N ILE A 182 7.22 -0.97 9.70
CA ILE A 182 6.34 -0.55 10.81
C ILE A 182 6.48 -1.55 11.96
N PRO A 183 6.88 -1.10 13.16
CA PRO A 183 7.00 -1.97 14.33
C PRO A 183 5.64 -2.49 14.79
N ALA A 184 5.62 -3.70 15.35
CA ALA A 184 4.45 -4.25 16.02
C ALA A 184 4.01 -3.34 17.18
N VAL A 185 2.72 -3.39 17.55
CA VAL A 185 2.22 -2.58 18.69
C VAL A 185 2.92 -2.97 20.00
N GLN A 186 3.25 -4.26 20.14
CA GLN A 186 3.99 -4.79 21.30
C GLN A 186 5.42 -4.22 21.41
N GLU A 187 6.01 -3.79 20.29
CA GLU A 187 7.36 -3.17 20.25
C GLU A 187 7.32 -1.65 20.53
N ARG A 188 6.12 -1.09 20.74
CA ARG A 188 5.89 0.33 21.04
C ARG A 188 4.76 0.51 22.05
N PRO A 189 4.92 -0.03 23.27
CA PRO A 189 3.87 0.01 24.31
C PRO A 189 3.46 1.43 24.67
N GLU A 190 4.34 2.42 24.53
CA GLU A 190 4.07 3.84 24.75
C GLU A 190 2.97 4.41 23.86
N ASP A 191 2.70 3.79 22.70
CA ASP A 191 1.63 4.19 21.77
C ASP A 191 0.26 3.62 22.15
N ILE A 192 0.21 2.57 22.99
CA ILE A 192 -1.03 1.84 23.28
C ILE A 192 -2.13 2.77 23.84
N PRO A 193 -1.88 3.63 24.83
CA PRO A 193 -2.93 4.49 25.38
C PRO A 193 -3.52 5.45 24.33
N ALA A 194 -2.66 6.05 23.50
CA ALA A 194 -3.09 6.97 22.45
C ALA A 194 -3.85 6.27 21.31
N LEU A 195 -3.41 5.07 20.93
CA LEU A 195 -4.11 4.24 19.96
C LEU A 195 -5.48 3.81 20.48
N LEU A 196 -5.56 3.39 21.74
CA LEU A 196 -6.80 3.00 22.39
C LEU A 196 -7.80 4.15 22.39
N GLN A 197 -7.39 5.35 22.81
CA GLN A 197 -8.25 6.54 22.80
C GLN A 197 -8.76 6.84 21.39
N LYS A 198 -7.87 6.81 20.38
CA LYS A 198 -8.22 7.04 18.97
C LYS A 198 -9.29 6.06 18.45
N TYR A 199 -9.16 4.77 18.80
CA TYR A 199 -10.16 3.76 18.39
C TYR A 199 -11.47 3.88 19.15
N MET A 200 -11.43 4.24 20.44
CA MET A 200 -12.62 4.55 21.24
C MET A 200 -13.40 5.72 20.63
N ASP A 201 -12.73 6.81 20.28
CA ASP A 201 -13.36 7.98 19.68
C ASP A 201 -14.00 7.64 18.32
N ARG A 202 -13.32 6.81 17.50
CA ARG A 202 -13.90 6.29 16.25
C ARG A 202 -15.14 5.43 16.50
N ALA A 203 -15.09 4.54 17.49
CA ALA A 203 -16.23 3.69 17.86
C ALA A 203 -17.39 4.54 18.38
N ALA A 204 -17.12 5.53 19.23
CA ALA A 204 -18.14 6.45 19.75
C ALA A 204 -18.83 7.20 18.61
N ALA A 205 -18.08 7.72 17.65
CA ALA A 205 -18.61 8.41 16.48
C ALA A 205 -19.47 7.49 15.58
N LYS A 206 -19.04 6.22 15.41
CA LYS A 206 -19.74 5.24 14.57
C LYS A 206 -21.03 4.72 15.19
N TYR A 207 -20.97 4.39 16.48
CA TYR A 207 -22.06 3.68 17.19
C TYR A 207 -22.91 4.61 18.06
N ARG A 208 -22.56 5.91 18.16
CA ARG A 208 -23.22 6.92 19.03
C ARG A 208 -23.27 6.52 20.50
N LYS A 209 -22.33 5.67 20.94
CA LYS A 209 -22.13 5.21 22.33
C LYS A 209 -20.65 5.33 22.64
N ARG A 210 -20.29 5.90 23.78
CA ARG A 210 -18.91 6.00 24.24
C ARG A 210 -18.57 4.72 24.99
N PRO A 211 -17.71 3.82 24.44
CA PRO A 211 -17.25 2.66 25.17
C PRO A 211 -16.40 3.11 26.36
N THR A 212 -16.49 2.37 27.46
CA THR A 212 -15.62 2.56 28.64
C THR A 212 -14.95 1.24 28.94
N PHE A 213 -13.70 1.28 29.37
CA PHE A 213 -12.99 0.11 29.86
C PHE A 213 -13.17 0.00 31.37
N THR A 214 -13.25 -1.23 31.88
CA THR A 214 -13.14 -1.52 33.30
C THR A 214 -11.70 -1.33 33.74
N GLN A 215 -11.46 -1.12 35.02
CA GLN A 215 -10.12 -0.92 35.58
C GLN A 215 -9.23 -2.14 35.26
N ASP A 216 -9.76 -3.35 35.40
CA ASP A 216 -9.05 -4.61 35.11
C ASP A 216 -8.68 -4.79 33.63
N ALA A 217 -9.36 -4.09 32.72
CA ALA A 217 -9.03 -4.12 31.28
C ALA A 217 -7.97 -3.07 30.88
N MET A 218 -7.59 -2.21 31.80
CA MET A 218 -6.56 -1.17 31.63
C MET A 218 -5.21 -1.59 32.22
N GLU A 219 -5.18 -2.61 33.10
CA GLU A 219 -4.01 -3.28 33.62
C GLU A 219 -3.55 -4.43 32.69
#